data_0ed764001ca8662ffd726402375038bf
#
_entry.id   0ed764001ca8662ffd726402375038bf
#
_cell.length_a   1.000
_cell.length_b   1.000
_cell.length_c   1.000
_cell.angle_alpha   90.00
_cell.angle_beta   90.00
_cell.angle_gamma   90.00
#
_symmetry.space_group_name_H-M   'P 1'
#
loop_
_entity.id
_entity.type
_entity.pdbx_description
1 polymer ?
#
loop_
_entity_poly.entity_id
_entity_poly.type
_entity_poly.pdbx_seq_one_letter_code
_entity_poly.pdbx_strand_id
1 'polypeptide(L)'
;FVSRYASVHKSKVLRKYVYGGQFFGDADITAVMDTWYANGTEVVFACGGGIYTSAVDAAKKANGKVIGVDVDQAGVIANYAGVDGLTVTSAMKGLYPATYDTLNDVIINGNWANYVGKIATLGLVSADDPEANYVQIPMGEGTQWSDSFTQDDYKAMVADMYNGVITVSNDISKTASDFATVITVDDQGAIKG
;
A
#
# COMPACT_ATOMS: atom_id res chain seq x y z
N PHE A 1 6.38 5.46 5.63
CA PHE A 1 6.83 4.44 6.61
C PHE A 1 8.30 4.08 6.42
N VAL A 2 8.71 3.59 5.24
CA VAL A 2 10.11 3.17 4.99
C VAL A 2 11.11 4.30 5.23
N SER A 3 10.80 5.53 4.80
CA SER A 3 11.66 6.69 5.06
C SER A 3 11.83 6.97 6.55
N ARG A 4 10.75 6.88 7.33
CA ARG A 4 10.80 7.07 8.78
C ARG A 4 11.62 5.97 9.47
N TYR A 5 11.40 4.72 9.08
CA TYR A 5 12.19 3.59 9.59
C TYR A 5 13.68 3.76 9.30
N ALA A 6 14.05 4.06 8.07
CA ALA A 6 15.44 4.30 7.67
C ALA A 6 16.07 5.48 8.45
N SER A 7 15.30 6.55 8.70
CA SER A 7 15.72 7.70 9.51
C SER A 7 16.04 7.31 10.94
N VAL A 8 15.17 6.55 11.59
CA VAL A 8 15.33 6.12 12.99
C VAL A 8 16.49 5.13 13.14
N HIS A 9 16.64 4.18 12.24
CA HIS A 9 17.62 3.11 12.33
C HIS A 9 18.93 3.41 11.59
N LYS A 10 19.04 4.59 10.95
CA LYS A 10 20.20 5.00 10.13
C LYS A 10 20.59 3.96 9.07
N SER A 11 19.63 3.17 8.62
CA SER A 11 19.83 2.12 7.63
C SER A 11 19.74 2.71 6.22
N LYS A 12 20.63 2.24 5.32
CA LYS A 12 20.45 2.50 3.90
C LYS A 12 19.39 1.54 3.39
N VAL A 13 18.25 2.06 2.96
CA VAL A 13 17.19 1.27 2.34
C VAL A 13 17.19 1.58 0.85
N LEU A 14 17.40 0.57 0.03
CA LEU A 14 17.22 0.65 -1.42
C LEU A 14 15.75 0.34 -1.72
N ARG A 15 15.09 1.26 -2.41
CA ARG A 15 13.76 1.03 -2.96
C ARG A 15 13.85 0.99 -4.47
N LYS A 16 13.43 -0.11 -5.05
CA LYS A 16 13.21 -0.23 -6.49
C LYS A 16 11.79 0.19 -6.83
N TYR A 17 11.65 0.86 -7.96
CA TYR A 17 10.37 1.23 -8.53
C TYR A 17 10.34 0.83 -10.00
N VAL A 18 9.23 0.29 -10.46
CA VAL A 18 8.97 0.02 -11.87
C VAL A 18 7.47 0.17 -12.14
N TYR A 19 7.13 0.76 -13.28
CA TYR A 19 5.75 0.85 -13.73
C TYR A 19 5.38 -0.39 -14.52
N GLY A 20 4.37 -1.15 -14.07
CA GLY A 20 3.95 -2.40 -14.70
C GLY A 20 3.11 -2.21 -15.98
N GLY A 21 2.51 -1.04 -16.19
CA GLY A 21 1.72 -0.71 -17.37
C GLY A 21 0.29 -1.29 -17.39
N GLN A 22 -0.10 -2.07 -16.38
CA GLN A 22 -1.40 -2.76 -16.32
C GLN A 22 -1.78 -3.16 -14.91
N PHE A 23 -3.03 -3.63 -14.71
CA PHE A 23 -3.58 -4.04 -13.42
C PHE A 23 -3.61 -5.56 -13.18
N PHE A 24 -2.96 -6.35 -13.99
CA PHE A 24 -2.87 -7.81 -13.87
C PHE A 24 -1.44 -8.29 -14.11
N GLY A 25 -1.09 -9.45 -13.59
CA GLY A 25 0.22 -10.04 -13.77
C GLY A 25 0.40 -10.70 -15.13
N ASP A 26 1.64 -10.81 -15.58
CA ASP A 26 2.03 -11.55 -16.76
C ASP A 26 3.51 -11.98 -16.70
N ALA A 27 3.99 -12.63 -17.79
CA ALA A 27 5.33 -13.18 -17.84
C ALA A 27 6.44 -12.10 -17.75
N ASP A 28 6.23 -10.93 -18.37
CA ASP A 28 7.24 -9.86 -18.38
C ASP A 28 7.39 -9.25 -16.98
N ILE A 29 6.25 -8.97 -16.31
CA ILE A 29 6.25 -8.46 -14.94
C ILE A 29 6.85 -9.51 -13.98
N THR A 30 6.49 -10.79 -14.16
CA THR A 30 7.03 -11.88 -13.34
C THR A 30 8.55 -11.98 -13.49
N ALA A 31 9.09 -11.85 -14.70
CA ALA A 31 10.55 -11.89 -14.94
C ALA A 31 11.30 -10.75 -14.24
N VAL A 32 10.71 -9.54 -14.19
CA VAL A 32 11.27 -8.41 -13.44
C VAL A 32 11.23 -8.71 -11.94
N MET A 33 10.13 -9.25 -11.44
CA MET A 33 9.99 -9.60 -10.01
C MET A 33 10.94 -10.74 -9.61
N ASP A 34 11.10 -11.77 -10.47
CA ASP A 34 12.10 -12.83 -10.27
C ASP A 34 13.52 -12.23 -10.13
N THR A 35 13.86 -11.28 -10.98
CA THR A 35 15.15 -10.58 -10.92
C THR A 35 15.30 -9.78 -9.64
N TRP A 36 14.24 -9.11 -9.17
CA TRP A 36 14.28 -8.32 -7.95
C TRP A 36 14.53 -9.20 -6.73
N TYR A 37 13.77 -10.27 -6.56
CA TYR A 37 13.95 -11.18 -5.44
C TYR A 37 15.31 -11.91 -5.49
N ALA A 38 15.77 -12.33 -6.67
CA ALA A 38 17.10 -12.92 -6.83
C ALA A 38 18.24 -11.97 -6.43
N ASN A 39 18.03 -10.65 -6.54
CA ASN A 39 18.97 -9.61 -6.13
C ASN A 39 18.71 -9.07 -4.71
N GLY A 40 18.02 -9.83 -3.85
CA GLY A 40 17.87 -9.53 -2.42
C GLY A 40 16.71 -8.60 -2.09
N THR A 41 15.74 -8.38 -2.98
CA THR A 41 14.48 -7.72 -2.60
C THR A 41 13.72 -8.63 -1.64
N GLU A 42 13.35 -8.13 -0.48
CA GLU A 42 12.64 -8.89 0.55
C GLU A 42 11.13 -8.79 0.40
N VAL A 43 10.63 -7.60 0.03
CA VAL A 43 9.19 -7.30 -0.05
C VAL A 43 8.88 -6.50 -1.30
N VAL A 44 7.84 -6.91 -2.03
CA VAL A 44 7.29 -6.16 -3.17
C VAL A 44 5.90 -5.63 -2.84
N PHE A 45 5.69 -4.32 -3.01
CA PHE A 45 4.36 -3.72 -2.99
C PHE A 45 3.76 -3.74 -4.39
N ALA A 46 2.82 -4.64 -4.60
CA ALA A 46 2.14 -4.83 -5.87
C ALA A 46 0.96 -3.86 -6.02
N CYS A 47 1.24 -2.58 -6.28
CA CYS A 47 0.25 -1.50 -6.33
C CYS A 47 -0.52 -1.50 -7.66
N GLY A 48 -1.48 -2.42 -7.82
CA GLY A 48 -2.25 -2.50 -9.07
C GLY A 48 -3.24 -3.66 -9.15
N GLY A 49 -4.24 -3.73 -8.27
CA GLY A 49 -5.32 -4.72 -8.34
C GLY A 49 -4.81 -6.16 -8.42
N GLY A 50 -4.92 -6.79 -9.59
CA GLY A 50 -4.50 -8.17 -9.84
C GLY A 50 -3.02 -8.37 -10.20
N ILE A 51 -2.22 -7.31 -10.27
CA ILE A 51 -0.78 -7.40 -10.61
C ILE A 51 0.02 -8.20 -9.56
N TYR A 52 -0.55 -8.38 -8.36
CA TYR A 52 0.05 -9.16 -7.30
C TYR A 52 0.42 -10.59 -7.73
N THR A 53 -0.29 -11.17 -8.70
CA THR A 53 -0.01 -12.54 -9.16
C THR A 53 1.42 -12.70 -9.62
N SER A 54 1.97 -11.76 -10.39
CA SER A 54 3.38 -11.77 -10.81
C SER A 54 4.36 -11.64 -9.64
N ALA A 55 4.07 -10.76 -8.68
CA ALA A 55 4.90 -10.61 -7.48
C ALA A 55 4.87 -11.86 -6.60
N VAL A 56 3.70 -12.50 -6.47
CA VAL A 56 3.50 -13.73 -5.69
C VAL A 56 4.23 -14.90 -6.33
N ASP A 57 4.14 -15.08 -7.64
CA ASP A 57 4.83 -16.14 -8.36
C ASP A 57 6.37 -16.07 -8.17
N ALA A 58 6.91 -14.86 -8.16
CA ALA A 58 8.32 -14.64 -7.90
C ALA A 58 8.67 -14.80 -6.41
N ALA A 59 7.86 -14.25 -5.50
CA ALA A 59 8.07 -14.33 -4.06
C ALA A 59 8.11 -15.77 -3.56
N LYS A 60 7.24 -16.64 -4.05
CA LYS A 60 7.21 -18.08 -3.70
C LYS A 60 8.53 -18.77 -3.97
N LYS A 61 9.18 -18.46 -5.11
CA LYS A 61 10.45 -19.08 -5.51
C LYS A 61 11.61 -18.65 -4.60
N ALA A 62 11.55 -17.42 -4.09
CA ALA A 62 12.64 -16.78 -3.37
C ALA A 62 12.39 -16.67 -1.85
N ASN A 63 11.29 -17.23 -1.33
CA ASN A 63 10.84 -17.03 0.05
C ASN A 63 10.69 -15.54 0.42
N GLY A 64 10.27 -14.74 -0.55
CA GLY A 64 10.00 -13.31 -0.39
C GLY A 64 8.61 -13.02 0.13
N LYS A 65 8.30 -11.74 0.28
CA LYS A 65 7.03 -11.25 0.80
C LYS A 65 6.40 -10.24 -0.17
N VAL A 66 5.08 -10.04 -0.03
CA VAL A 66 4.32 -9.07 -0.82
C VAL A 66 3.47 -8.17 0.08
N ILE A 67 3.16 -6.98 -0.41
CA ILE A 67 2.14 -6.10 0.15
C ILE A 67 1.02 -6.01 -0.89
N GLY A 68 -0.21 -6.27 -0.45
CA GLY A 68 -1.41 -6.19 -1.26
C GLY A 68 -1.95 -4.76 -1.39
N VAL A 69 -3.05 -4.61 -2.14
CA VAL A 69 -3.66 -3.31 -2.42
C VAL A 69 -5.18 -3.40 -2.48
N ASP A 70 -5.85 -2.27 -2.35
CA ASP A 70 -7.29 -2.04 -2.48
C ASP A 70 -8.14 -2.63 -1.34
N VAL A 71 -8.02 -3.91 -1.07
CA VAL A 71 -8.69 -4.65 0.02
C VAL A 71 -7.65 -5.48 0.77
N ASP A 72 -8.03 -6.12 1.87
CA ASP A 72 -7.17 -7.14 2.48
C ASP A 72 -7.00 -8.32 1.51
N GLN A 73 -5.83 -8.39 0.89
CA GLN A 73 -5.49 -9.43 -0.09
C GLN A 73 -4.83 -10.66 0.53
N ALA A 74 -4.64 -10.75 1.85
CA ALA A 74 -3.94 -11.87 2.47
C ALA A 74 -4.57 -13.21 2.10
N GLY A 75 -5.90 -13.34 2.22
CA GLY A 75 -6.62 -14.57 1.88
C GLY A 75 -6.59 -14.91 0.39
N VAL A 76 -6.78 -13.92 -0.50
CA VAL A 76 -6.77 -14.19 -1.95
C VAL A 76 -5.37 -14.52 -2.44
N ILE A 77 -4.33 -13.90 -1.87
CA ILE A 77 -2.94 -14.21 -2.17
C ILE A 77 -2.58 -15.62 -1.67
N ALA A 78 -2.97 -15.98 -0.46
CA ALA A 78 -2.75 -17.32 0.08
C ALA A 78 -3.42 -18.41 -0.78
N ASN A 79 -4.66 -18.20 -1.19
CA ASN A 79 -5.38 -19.09 -2.10
C ASN A 79 -4.71 -19.23 -3.46
N TYR A 80 -4.28 -18.12 -4.06
CA TYR A 80 -3.56 -18.11 -5.34
C TYR A 80 -2.20 -18.81 -5.22
N ALA A 81 -1.46 -18.52 -4.17
CA ALA A 81 -0.15 -19.08 -3.92
C ALA A 81 -0.20 -20.56 -3.51
N GLY A 82 -1.30 -21.03 -2.90
CA GLY A 82 -1.39 -22.34 -2.24
C GLY A 82 -0.52 -22.41 -0.99
N VAL A 83 -0.17 -21.28 -0.38
CA VAL A 83 0.63 -21.18 0.84
C VAL A 83 0.32 -19.88 1.57
N ASP A 84 0.26 -19.94 2.91
CA ASP A 84 0.02 -18.80 3.78
C ASP A 84 1.30 -17.99 4.06
N GLY A 85 1.12 -16.78 4.61
CA GLY A 85 2.20 -15.99 5.18
C GLY A 85 3.07 -15.24 4.18
N LEU A 86 2.72 -15.19 2.91
CA LEU A 86 3.42 -14.36 1.91
C LEU A 86 3.09 -12.88 2.06
N THR A 87 1.87 -12.53 2.46
CA THR A 87 1.40 -11.15 2.58
C THR A 87 1.85 -10.55 3.90
N VAL A 88 2.55 -9.42 3.87
CA VAL A 88 2.92 -8.65 5.07
C VAL A 88 1.73 -7.83 5.55
N THR A 89 1.06 -7.14 4.65
CA THR A 89 -0.13 -6.32 4.86
C THR A 89 -0.75 -5.96 3.51
N SER A 90 -1.81 -5.17 3.52
CA SER A 90 -2.42 -4.61 2.30
C SER A 90 -2.70 -3.12 2.48
N ALA A 91 -2.34 -2.29 1.50
CA ALA A 91 -2.73 -0.89 1.45
C ALA A 91 -4.17 -0.79 0.96
N MET A 92 -5.11 -0.69 1.88
CA MET A 92 -6.54 -0.77 1.61
C MET A 92 -7.16 0.60 1.34
N LYS A 93 -8.18 0.60 0.50
CA LYS A 93 -9.20 1.65 0.45
C LYS A 93 -10.26 1.34 1.50
N GLY A 94 -10.63 2.32 2.30
CA GLY A 94 -11.75 2.21 3.26
C GLY A 94 -13.10 2.21 2.52
N LEU A 95 -13.40 1.17 1.76
CA LEU A 95 -14.59 1.11 0.91
C LEU A 95 -15.87 1.12 1.74
N TYR A 96 -15.86 0.44 2.90
CA TYR A 96 -17.01 0.43 3.79
C TYR A 96 -17.33 1.83 4.34
N PRO A 97 -16.41 2.51 5.07
CA PRO A 97 -16.70 3.85 5.56
C PRO A 97 -17.01 4.84 4.44
N ALA A 98 -16.27 4.84 3.33
CA ALA A 98 -16.54 5.74 2.22
C ALA A 98 -17.96 5.57 1.64
N THR A 99 -18.41 4.32 1.48
CA THR A 99 -19.76 4.02 0.97
C THR A 99 -20.82 4.36 2.00
N TYR A 100 -20.63 3.93 3.25
CA TYR A 100 -21.58 4.17 4.33
C TYR A 100 -21.79 5.66 4.58
N ASP A 101 -20.72 6.42 4.75
CA ASP A 101 -20.78 7.85 5.04
C ASP A 101 -21.44 8.62 3.90
N THR A 102 -21.07 8.30 2.65
CA THR A 102 -21.67 8.94 1.49
C THR A 102 -23.17 8.65 1.37
N LEU A 103 -23.59 7.38 1.53
CA LEU A 103 -25.01 7.02 1.46
C LEU A 103 -25.80 7.63 2.64
N ASN A 104 -25.24 7.63 3.82
CA ASN A 104 -25.86 8.24 4.99
C ASN A 104 -26.06 9.74 4.78
N ASP A 105 -25.04 10.43 4.30
CA ASP A 105 -25.12 11.87 4.09
C ASP A 105 -26.09 12.23 2.95
N VAL A 106 -26.06 11.49 1.86
CA VAL A 106 -26.93 11.72 0.68
C VAL A 106 -28.38 11.33 0.96
N ILE A 107 -28.62 10.14 1.55
CA ILE A 107 -29.98 9.58 1.65
C ILE A 107 -30.64 10.02 2.95
N ILE A 108 -29.94 9.89 4.07
CA ILE A 108 -30.52 10.16 5.39
C ILE A 108 -30.53 11.66 5.67
N ASN A 109 -29.41 12.35 5.40
CA ASN A 109 -29.28 13.77 5.68
C ASN A 109 -29.75 14.67 4.51
N GLY A 110 -30.03 14.11 3.33
CA GLY A 110 -30.51 14.85 2.17
C GLY A 110 -29.48 15.76 1.51
N ASN A 111 -28.20 15.56 1.74
CA ASN A 111 -27.10 16.45 1.35
C ASN A 111 -26.55 16.19 -0.05
N TRP A 112 -27.37 15.80 -1.01
CA TRP A 112 -26.93 15.50 -2.40
C TRP A 112 -26.12 16.64 -3.03
N ALA A 113 -26.46 17.89 -2.74
CA ALA A 113 -25.76 19.06 -3.28
C ALA A 113 -24.27 19.12 -2.91
N ASN A 114 -23.85 18.40 -1.85
CA ASN A 114 -22.45 18.31 -1.46
C ASN A 114 -21.62 17.45 -2.44
N TYR A 115 -22.27 16.57 -3.21
CA TYR A 115 -21.63 15.55 -4.04
C TYR A 115 -21.80 15.78 -5.54
N VAL A 116 -22.95 16.32 -5.96
CA VAL A 116 -23.26 16.45 -7.38
C VAL A 116 -22.21 17.22 -8.15
N GLY A 117 -21.69 16.61 -9.23
CA GLY A 117 -20.68 17.21 -10.09
C GLY A 117 -19.29 17.37 -9.46
N LYS A 118 -19.02 16.73 -8.32
CA LYS A 118 -17.73 16.82 -7.62
C LYS A 118 -16.95 15.50 -7.68
N ILE A 119 -15.64 15.62 -7.73
CA ILE A 119 -14.69 14.53 -7.49
C ILE A 119 -13.98 14.86 -6.17
N ALA A 120 -14.09 13.96 -5.19
CA ALA A 120 -13.46 14.12 -3.89
C ALA A 120 -12.27 13.17 -3.76
N THR A 121 -11.16 13.67 -3.20
CA THR A 121 -10.05 12.83 -2.75
C THR A 121 -10.29 12.55 -1.27
N LEU A 122 -10.49 11.27 -0.95
CA LEU A 122 -10.75 10.81 0.40
C LEU A 122 -9.44 10.37 1.08
N GLY A 123 -9.31 10.65 2.36
CA GLY A 123 -8.09 10.37 3.13
C GLY A 123 -8.39 9.99 4.57
N LEU A 124 -7.66 10.57 5.52
CA LEU A 124 -7.87 10.34 6.94
C LEU A 124 -8.99 11.24 7.48
N VAL A 125 -9.87 10.66 8.27
CA VAL A 125 -10.99 11.34 8.95
C VAL A 125 -10.96 11.17 10.47
N SER A 126 -10.09 10.26 10.96
CA SER A 126 -9.92 9.98 12.38
C SER A 126 -8.45 9.80 12.73
N ALA A 127 -8.04 10.42 13.86
CA ALA A 127 -6.72 10.17 14.46
C ALA A 127 -6.73 8.91 15.34
N ASP A 128 -7.87 8.59 15.96
CA ASP A 128 -7.97 7.60 17.03
C ASP A 128 -8.44 6.23 16.51
N ASP A 129 -9.21 6.22 15.42
CA ASP A 129 -9.76 5.01 14.82
C ASP A 129 -9.24 4.83 13.38
N PRO A 130 -8.21 4.01 13.16
CA PRO A 130 -7.69 3.75 11.83
C PRO A 130 -8.69 3.13 10.87
N GLU A 131 -9.67 2.34 11.36
CA GLU A 131 -10.66 1.64 10.55
C GLU A 131 -11.79 2.54 10.06
N ALA A 132 -11.96 3.72 10.68
CA ALA A 132 -12.87 4.76 10.18
C ALA A 132 -12.32 5.52 8.97
N ASN A 133 -11.03 5.42 8.69
CA ASN A 133 -10.38 6.17 7.61
C ASN A 133 -10.66 5.57 6.23
N TYR A 134 -10.56 6.40 5.19
CA TYR A 134 -10.73 5.97 3.80
C TYR A 134 -9.45 5.39 3.18
N VAL A 135 -8.34 5.41 3.93
CA VAL A 135 -7.09 4.70 3.65
C VAL A 135 -6.68 3.94 4.89
N GLN A 136 -6.38 2.66 4.75
CA GLN A 136 -6.23 1.73 5.87
C GLN A 136 -5.19 0.65 5.58
N ILE A 137 -4.78 -0.09 6.62
CA ILE A 137 -4.25 -1.45 6.50
C ILE A 137 -5.10 -2.38 7.37
N PRO A 138 -5.13 -3.70 7.14
CA PRO A 138 -5.84 -4.63 8.01
C PRO A 138 -5.31 -4.56 9.45
N MET A 139 -6.19 -4.39 10.42
CA MET A 139 -5.82 -4.35 11.85
C MET A 139 -5.73 -5.74 12.48
N GLY A 140 -6.30 -6.76 11.82
CA GLY A 140 -6.28 -8.15 12.25
C GLY A 140 -5.16 -8.98 11.62
N GLU A 141 -5.48 -10.25 11.31
CA GLU A 141 -4.55 -11.26 10.78
C GLU A 141 -4.01 -10.95 9.37
N GLY A 142 -4.64 -10.05 8.63
CA GLY A 142 -4.16 -9.59 7.31
C GLY A 142 -2.87 -8.79 7.35
N THR A 143 -2.39 -8.42 8.54
CA THR A 143 -1.10 -7.74 8.76
C THR A 143 -0.20 -8.54 9.67
N GLN A 144 1.05 -8.76 9.26
CA GLN A 144 2.08 -9.40 10.08
C GLN A 144 2.68 -8.37 11.03
N TRP A 145 2.08 -8.23 12.21
CA TRP A 145 2.60 -7.38 13.28
C TRP A 145 3.87 -7.97 13.89
N SER A 146 4.73 -7.14 14.44
CA SER A 146 5.98 -7.55 15.09
C SER A 146 6.31 -6.62 16.26
N ASP A 147 7.27 -7.03 17.10
CA ASP A 147 7.77 -6.17 18.19
C ASP A 147 8.45 -4.88 17.67
N SER A 148 8.88 -4.87 16.41
CA SER A 148 9.49 -3.70 15.76
C SER A 148 8.48 -2.74 15.15
N PHE A 149 7.25 -3.19 14.93
CA PHE A 149 6.14 -2.39 14.40
C PHE A 149 4.82 -3.01 14.84
N THR A 150 4.26 -2.43 15.88
CA THR A 150 3.03 -2.87 16.53
C THR A 150 1.80 -2.16 15.97
N GLN A 151 0.62 -2.61 16.36
CA GLN A 151 -0.63 -1.89 16.08
C GLN A 151 -0.63 -0.47 16.69
N ASP A 152 -0.04 -0.30 17.87
CA ASP A 152 0.03 1.00 18.52
C ASP A 152 0.98 1.96 17.78
N ASP A 153 2.09 1.46 17.22
CA ASP A 153 2.96 2.26 16.34
C ASP A 153 2.21 2.71 15.06
N TYR A 154 1.38 1.83 14.50
CA TYR A 154 0.55 2.20 13.36
C TYR A 154 -0.50 3.25 13.71
N LYS A 155 -1.20 3.10 14.84
CA LYS A 155 -2.15 4.10 15.32
C LYS A 155 -1.49 5.45 15.56
N ALA A 156 -0.32 5.45 16.19
CA ALA A 156 0.46 6.67 16.42
C ALA A 156 0.85 7.34 15.09
N MET A 157 1.27 6.56 14.09
CA MET A 157 1.59 7.06 12.76
C MET A 157 0.35 7.67 12.08
N VAL A 158 -0.82 7.02 12.17
CA VAL A 158 -2.08 7.54 11.62
C VAL A 158 -2.45 8.86 12.28
N ALA A 159 -2.33 8.95 13.62
CA ALA A 159 -2.57 10.18 14.34
C ALA A 159 -1.62 11.31 13.91
N ASP A 160 -0.32 11.01 13.76
CA ASP A 160 0.67 11.97 13.24
C ASP A 160 0.32 12.46 11.82
N MET A 161 -0.16 11.57 10.95
CA MET A 161 -0.61 11.93 9.60
C MET A 161 -1.87 12.78 9.63
N TYR A 162 -2.87 12.41 10.45
CA TYR A 162 -4.11 13.16 10.60
C TYR A 162 -3.86 14.58 11.12
N ASN A 163 -2.94 14.73 12.08
CA ASN A 163 -2.56 16.00 12.67
C ASN A 163 -1.55 16.80 11.83
N GLY A 164 -1.15 16.30 10.67
CA GLY A 164 -0.24 16.99 9.75
C GLY A 164 1.23 17.00 10.19
N VAL A 165 1.61 16.22 11.20
CA VAL A 165 3.02 16.01 11.60
C VAL A 165 3.77 15.22 10.53
N ILE A 166 3.10 14.23 9.93
CA ILE A 166 3.57 13.51 8.75
C ILE A 166 2.70 13.94 7.58
N THR A 167 3.31 14.48 6.53
CA THR A 167 2.61 14.86 5.30
C THR A 167 2.91 13.90 4.17
N VAL A 168 1.89 13.62 3.35
CA VAL A 168 1.99 12.81 2.14
C VAL A 168 1.59 13.66 0.95
N SER A 169 2.47 13.72 -0.06
CA SER A 169 2.18 14.46 -1.29
C SER A 169 1.34 13.64 -2.25
N ASN A 170 0.41 14.28 -2.95
CA ASN A 170 -0.33 13.77 -4.10
C ASN A 170 0.13 14.41 -5.42
N ASP A 171 1.29 15.06 -5.42
CA ASP A 171 1.87 15.71 -6.60
C ASP A 171 2.39 14.66 -7.59
N ILE A 172 1.61 14.37 -8.63
CA ILE A 172 1.95 13.40 -9.67
C ILE A 172 2.98 13.93 -10.70
N SER A 173 3.38 15.19 -10.61
CA SER A 173 4.45 15.77 -11.46
C SER A 173 5.84 15.39 -10.97
N LYS A 174 5.96 14.90 -9.75
CA LYS A 174 7.22 14.50 -9.12
C LYS A 174 7.51 13.01 -9.30
N THR A 175 8.80 12.71 -9.38
CA THR A 175 9.30 11.33 -9.43
C THR A 175 9.46 10.74 -8.03
N ALA A 176 9.62 9.43 -7.95
CA ALA A 176 9.89 8.76 -6.67
C ALA A 176 11.16 9.28 -5.98
N SER A 177 12.16 9.70 -6.75
CA SER A 177 13.42 10.27 -6.24
C SER A 177 13.25 11.63 -5.59
N ASP A 178 12.27 12.43 -6.01
CA ASP A 178 12.01 13.76 -5.44
C ASP A 178 11.52 13.71 -4.00
N PHE A 179 10.96 12.57 -3.58
CA PHE A 179 10.48 12.34 -2.22
C PHE A 179 11.49 11.62 -1.32
N ALA A 180 12.62 11.17 -1.88
CA ALA A 180 13.60 10.37 -1.17
C ALA A 180 14.62 11.26 -0.44
N THR A 181 14.49 11.35 0.89
CA THR A 181 15.42 12.11 1.72
C THR A 181 16.47 11.25 2.43
N VAL A 182 16.11 10.03 2.79
CA VAL A 182 16.95 9.11 3.58
C VAL A 182 17.10 7.73 2.95
N ILE A 183 16.44 7.51 1.82
CA ILE A 183 16.47 6.24 1.06
C ILE A 183 17.05 6.49 -0.32
N THR A 184 17.62 5.44 -0.92
CA THR A 184 17.97 5.46 -2.34
C THR A 184 16.83 4.87 -3.15
N VAL A 185 16.44 5.57 -4.22
CA VAL A 185 15.44 5.08 -5.18
C VAL A 185 16.14 4.65 -6.46
N ASP A 186 15.87 3.42 -6.90
CA ASP A 186 16.25 2.87 -8.19
C ASP A 186 14.98 2.82 -9.06
N ASP A 187 14.80 3.85 -9.88
CA ASP A 187 13.68 3.96 -10.80
C ASP A 187 14.02 3.27 -12.12
N GLN A 188 13.38 2.16 -12.39
CA GLN A 188 13.62 1.31 -13.56
C GLN A 188 12.65 1.62 -14.71
N GLY A 189 11.90 2.70 -14.62
CA GLY A 189 10.98 3.14 -15.66
C GLY A 189 9.76 2.24 -15.82
N ALA A 190 9.41 1.87 -17.06
CA ALA A 190 8.23 1.07 -17.36
C ALA A 190 8.65 -0.28 -17.96
N ILE A 191 7.95 -1.37 -17.57
CA ILE A 191 8.09 -2.71 -18.19
C ILE A 191 7.45 -2.70 -19.56
N LYS A 192 6.31 -2.03 -19.67
CA LYS A 192 5.55 -1.84 -20.91
C LYS A 192 5.35 -0.35 -21.13
N GLY A 193 5.69 0.11 -22.30
CA GLY A 193 5.48 1.47 -22.78
C GLY A 193 4.12 1.67 -23.42
#